data_0e98a145ab40323a7093e0ea10f13408
#
_entry.id   0e98a145ab40323a7093e0ea10f13408
#
_cell.length_a   1.000
_cell.length_b   1.000
_cell.length_c   1.000
_cell.angle_alpha   90.00
_cell.angle_beta   90.00
_cell.angle_gamma   90.00
#
_symmetry.space_group_name_H-M   'P 1'
#
loop_
_entity.id
_entity.type
_entity.pdbx_description
1 polymer ?
#
loop_
_entity_poly.entity_id
_entity_poly.type
_entity_poly.pdbx_seq_one_letter_code
_entity_poly.pdbx_strand_id
1 'polypeptide(L)'
;MNLLGKAVAVGALGCLLSLMCGCASSTLVDKWHDPSFKAPPLSKMLVIAVRKEATKRRIWEDAFTGELVKHGVAATSSYSLFPDAPPDTNQVITTVQANGFDGILVVLRLPKETNTHYVQGYTTVEENVNSLSYWQRYGTYYREIEHPGYVDSQTVAICAIDVTTTGNGGRMIWSAKSRTPDPGSLPDAQRGIAGLVISELAQQSIISSQK
;
A
#
# COMPACT_ATOMS: atom_id res chain seq x y z
N MET A 1 -29.59 -40.26 -44.62
CA MET A 1 -30.42 -39.06 -44.55
C MET A 1 -30.42 -38.64 -43.12
N ASN A 2 -29.60 -37.74 -42.81
CA ASN A 2 -29.64 -36.54 -41.97
C ASN A 2 -28.25 -36.12 -41.49
N LEU A 3 -27.71 -35.33 -42.34
CA LEU A 3 -26.67 -34.35 -41.99
C LEU A 3 -27.32 -33.31 -41.13
N LEU A 4 -26.91 -33.15 -39.88
CA LEU A 4 -26.98 -31.87 -39.11
C LEU A 4 -26.27 -32.05 -37.80
N GLY A 5 -25.29 -31.18 -37.55
CA GLY A 5 -24.86 -30.87 -36.22
C GLY A 5 -23.40 -31.08 -35.84
N LYS A 6 -22.45 -30.80 -36.73
CA LYS A 6 -21.10 -30.43 -36.27
C LYS A 6 -20.98 -28.91 -36.28
N ALA A 7 -21.66 -28.28 -35.36
CA ALA A 7 -21.43 -26.88 -35.02
C ALA A 7 -20.36 -26.82 -33.91
N VAL A 8 -19.14 -26.56 -34.30
CA VAL A 8 -18.31 -25.45 -33.87
C VAL A 8 -18.39 -25.13 -32.38
N ALA A 9 -17.63 -25.86 -31.60
CA ALA A 9 -17.16 -25.40 -30.29
C ALA A 9 -15.73 -24.86 -30.42
N VAL A 10 -15.57 -23.87 -31.30
CA VAL A 10 -14.34 -23.08 -31.42
C VAL A 10 -14.72 -21.67 -31.00
N GLY A 11 -14.40 -21.27 -29.77
CA GLY A 11 -14.64 -19.90 -29.44
C GLY A 11 -14.79 -19.60 -27.97
N ALA A 12 -13.87 -20.01 -27.10
CA ALA A 12 -13.78 -19.45 -25.76
C ALA A 12 -12.39 -19.67 -25.15
N LEU A 13 -11.35 -19.74 -25.97
CA LEU A 13 -9.98 -19.58 -25.49
C LEU A 13 -9.55 -18.12 -25.73
N GLY A 14 -10.50 -17.21 -25.47
CA GLY A 14 -10.36 -15.78 -25.55
C GLY A 14 -9.94 -15.21 -24.20
N CYS A 15 -8.72 -14.80 -24.13
CA CYS A 15 -8.32 -13.59 -23.41
C CYS A 15 -8.51 -13.58 -21.90
N LEU A 16 -7.90 -14.53 -21.19
CA LEU A 16 -7.48 -14.28 -19.81
C LEU A 16 -6.05 -13.68 -19.84
N LEU A 17 -5.87 -12.63 -20.65
CA LEU A 17 -4.79 -11.69 -20.41
C LEU A 17 -5.18 -10.91 -19.15
N SER A 18 -4.91 -11.49 -18.01
CA SER A 18 -4.86 -10.77 -16.74
C SER A 18 -3.88 -9.63 -16.95
N LEU A 19 -4.42 -8.43 -17.09
CA LEU A 19 -3.69 -7.19 -16.92
C LEU A 19 -3.03 -7.27 -15.53
N MET A 20 -1.80 -7.75 -15.50
CA MET A 20 -0.91 -7.55 -14.37
C MET A 20 -0.62 -6.05 -14.33
N CYS A 21 -1.62 -5.30 -13.87
CA CYS A 21 -1.41 -3.95 -13.41
C CYS A 21 -0.42 -4.09 -12.26
N GLY A 22 0.83 -3.77 -12.51
CA GLY A 22 1.87 -3.75 -11.49
C GLY A 22 1.54 -2.66 -10.48
N CYS A 23 0.55 -2.93 -9.62
CA CYS A 23 0.29 -2.11 -8.46
C CYS A 23 1.52 -2.20 -7.59
N ALA A 24 2.20 -1.09 -7.34
CA ALA A 24 3.23 -0.97 -6.33
C ALA A 24 2.68 -1.56 -5.02
N SER A 25 3.07 -2.80 -4.71
CA SER A 25 2.51 -3.50 -3.56
C SER A 25 3.16 -2.96 -2.29
N SER A 26 2.34 -2.42 -1.40
CA SER A 26 2.78 -2.06 -0.07
C SER A 26 3.09 -3.32 0.74
N THR A 27 4.10 -3.24 1.60
CA THR A 27 4.47 -4.30 2.55
C THR A 27 4.49 -3.76 3.97
N LEU A 28 4.21 -4.62 4.95
CA LEU A 28 4.38 -4.30 6.36
C LEU A 28 5.72 -4.85 6.85
N VAL A 29 6.49 -3.99 7.49
CA VAL A 29 7.79 -4.29 8.11
C VAL A 29 7.80 -3.81 9.56
N ASP A 30 8.81 -4.23 10.33
CA ASP A 30 9.00 -3.82 11.72
C ASP A 30 7.73 -4.02 12.58
N LYS A 31 7.02 -5.16 12.36
CA LYS A 31 5.80 -5.48 13.08
C LYS A 31 6.11 -5.86 14.53
N TRP A 32 5.38 -5.25 15.44
CA TRP A 32 5.44 -5.57 16.86
C TRP A 32 4.03 -5.64 17.44
N HIS A 33 3.79 -6.58 18.33
CA HIS A 33 2.58 -6.64 19.15
C HIS A 33 2.95 -6.94 20.60
N ASP A 34 2.14 -6.44 21.52
CA ASP A 34 2.32 -6.67 22.93
C ASP A 34 1.87 -8.11 23.31
N PRO A 35 2.79 -9.00 23.68
CA PRO A 35 2.45 -10.40 23.99
C PRO A 35 1.62 -10.53 25.26
N SER A 36 1.55 -9.49 26.09
CA SER A 36 0.75 -9.48 27.31
C SER A 36 -0.67 -8.90 27.12
N PHE A 37 -1.00 -8.44 25.90
CA PHE A 37 -2.35 -7.99 25.57
C PHE A 37 -3.29 -9.20 25.50
N LYS A 38 -4.19 -9.31 26.48
CA LYS A 38 -5.20 -10.39 26.60
C LYS A 38 -6.63 -9.84 26.75
N ALA A 39 -6.81 -8.55 26.47
CA ALA A 39 -8.12 -7.92 26.52
C ALA A 39 -9.00 -8.41 25.35
N PRO A 40 -10.33 -8.23 25.45
CA PRO A 40 -11.22 -8.45 24.32
C PRO A 40 -10.78 -7.65 23.10
N PRO A 41 -11.05 -8.13 21.87
CA PRO A 41 -10.74 -7.38 20.66
C PRO A 41 -11.35 -5.98 20.68
N LEU A 42 -10.62 -5.01 20.15
CA LEU A 42 -11.09 -3.62 20.06
C LEU A 42 -12.33 -3.56 19.15
N SER A 43 -13.34 -2.85 19.60
CA SER A 43 -14.66 -2.76 18.96
C SER A 43 -15.05 -1.35 18.56
N LYS A 44 -14.46 -0.32 19.17
CA LYS A 44 -14.77 1.08 18.90
C LYS A 44 -13.50 1.92 18.88
N MET A 45 -13.07 2.33 17.71
CA MET A 45 -11.77 2.94 17.50
C MET A 45 -11.85 4.38 16.94
N LEU A 46 -10.96 5.23 17.43
CA LEU A 46 -10.67 6.54 16.84
C LEU A 46 -9.49 6.42 15.88
N VAL A 47 -9.65 6.90 14.64
CA VAL A 47 -8.58 6.91 13.63
C VAL A 47 -8.03 8.31 13.49
N ILE A 48 -6.72 8.46 13.63
CA ILE A 48 -6.01 9.75 13.57
C ILE A 48 -4.88 9.63 12.54
N ALA A 49 -4.94 10.43 11.47
CA ALA A 49 -3.83 10.58 10.54
C ALA A 49 -3.10 11.92 10.80
N VAL A 50 -1.85 11.83 11.23
CA VAL A 50 -1.02 13.00 11.49
C VAL A 50 -0.53 13.57 10.16
N ARG A 51 -1.28 14.51 9.59
CA ARG A 51 -1.03 15.18 8.31
C ARG A 51 -1.33 16.67 8.41
N LYS A 52 -0.44 17.51 7.84
CA LYS A 52 -0.66 18.97 7.77
C LYS A 52 -1.76 19.34 6.78
N GLU A 53 -1.85 18.60 5.66
CA GLU A 53 -2.82 18.87 4.59
C GLU A 53 -4.16 18.20 4.91
N ALA A 54 -5.24 18.97 5.06
CA ALA A 54 -6.56 18.48 5.44
C ALA A 54 -7.09 17.39 4.48
N THR A 55 -6.94 17.57 3.17
CA THR A 55 -7.37 16.58 2.18
C THR A 55 -6.64 15.24 2.36
N LYS A 56 -5.32 15.27 2.54
CA LYS A 56 -4.53 14.06 2.76
C LYS A 56 -4.90 13.39 4.09
N ARG A 57 -5.15 14.18 5.14
CA ARG A 57 -5.64 13.67 6.42
C ARG A 57 -6.93 12.88 6.25
N ARG A 58 -7.94 13.49 5.59
CA ARG A 58 -9.25 12.85 5.34
C ARG A 58 -9.10 11.53 4.57
N ILE A 59 -8.35 11.53 3.46
CA ILE A 59 -8.16 10.32 2.64
C ILE A 59 -7.55 9.17 3.45
N TRP A 60 -6.56 9.46 4.32
CA TRP A 60 -5.96 8.46 5.18
C TRP A 60 -6.94 7.94 6.24
N GLU A 61 -7.61 8.85 6.95
CA GLU A 61 -8.56 8.46 7.98
C GLU A 61 -9.73 7.68 7.40
N ASP A 62 -10.28 8.09 6.24
CA ASP A 62 -11.36 7.38 5.56
C ASP A 62 -10.95 5.97 5.11
N ALA A 63 -9.73 5.81 4.60
CA ALA A 63 -9.23 4.49 4.18
C ALA A 63 -9.20 3.50 5.36
N PHE A 64 -8.65 3.91 6.50
CA PHE A 64 -8.60 3.05 7.69
C PHE A 64 -9.96 2.85 8.35
N THR A 65 -10.76 3.92 8.45
CA THR A 65 -12.12 3.83 9.01
C THR A 65 -12.98 2.87 8.18
N GLY A 66 -12.91 2.99 6.84
CA GLY A 66 -13.66 2.11 5.95
C GLY A 66 -13.27 0.64 6.09
N GLU A 67 -11.98 0.34 6.22
CA GLU A 67 -11.53 -1.05 6.43
C GLU A 67 -11.92 -1.59 7.83
N LEU A 68 -11.78 -0.78 8.88
CA LEU A 68 -12.23 -1.18 10.23
C LEU A 68 -13.72 -1.50 10.27
N VAL A 69 -14.56 -0.69 9.63
CA VAL A 69 -16.00 -0.91 9.55
C VAL A 69 -16.35 -2.21 8.82
N LYS A 70 -15.63 -2.57 7.75
CA LYS A 70 -15.79 -3.85 7.05
C LYS A 70 -15.50 -5.06 7.97
N HIS A 71 -14.66 -4.89 8.97
CA HIS A 71 -14.34 -5.90 9.98
C HIS A 71 -15.25 -5.83 11.22
N GLY A 72 -16.30 -5.00 11.20
CA GLY A 72 -17.27 -4.89 12.29
C GLY A 72 -16.82 -4.02 13.46
N VAL A 73 -15.75 -3.24 13.30
CA VAL A 73 -15.28 -2.28 14.29
C VAL A 73 -15.98 -0.93 14.07
N ALA A 74 -16.59 -0.37 15.10
CA ALA A 74 -17.16 0.97 15.04
C ALA A 74 -16.01 2.01 15.02
N ALA A 75 -15.66 2.50 13.83
CA ALA A 75 -14.54 3.41 13.65
C ALA A 75 -15.02 4.84 13.35
N THR A 76 -14.31 5.81 13.92
CA THR A 76 -14.58 7.25 13.73
C THR A 76 -13.30 7.94 13.27
N SER A 77 -13.39 8.69 12.17
CA SER A 77 -12.30 9.53 11.67
C SER A 77 -12.14 10.77 12.54
N SER A 78 -10.92 11.09 12.95
CA SER A 78 -10.67 12.24 13.85
C SER A 78 -11.05 13.58 13.21
N TYR A 79 -10.97 13.71 11.89
CA TYR A 79 -11.36 14.95 11.21
C TYR A 79 -12.85 15.27 11.33
N SER A 80 -13.71 14.28 11.60
CA SER A 80 -15.15 14.53 11.83
C SER A 80 -15.41 15.22 13.17
N LEU A 81 -14.52 15.02 14.13
CA LEU A 81 -14.57 15.63 15.47
C LEU A 81 -13.70 16.90 15.54
N PHE A 82 -12.62 16.93 14.79
CA PHE A 82 -11.63 18.04 14.73
C PHE A 82 -11.36 18.42 13.27
N PRO A 83 -12.25 19.18 12.62
CA PRO A 83 -12.17 19.44 11.18
C PRO A 83 -10.96 20.30 10.79
N ASP A 84 -10.52 21.21 11.66
CA ASP A 84 -9.53 22.24 11.32
C ASP A 84 -8.08 21.72 11.41
N ALA A 85 -7.77 20.90 12.41
CA ALA A 85 -6.43 20.37 12.65
C ALA A 85 -6.47 18.98 13.31
N PRO A 86 -5.39 18.18 13.22
CA PRO A 86 -5.25 16.98 14.06
C PRO A 86 -5.34 17.37 15.55
N PRO A 87 -6.04 16.56 16.39
CA PRO A 87 -6.22 16.86 17.80
C PRO A 87 -4.89 16.80 18.55
N ASP A 88 -4.75 17.63 19.58
CA ASP A 88 -3.70 17.51 20.55
C ASP A 88 -3.98 16.38 21.57
N THR A 89 -2.99 16.09 22.42
CA THR A 89 -3.09 14.99 23.39
C THR A 89 -4.28 15.14 24.34
N ASN A 90 -4.56 16.35 24.82
CA ASN A 90 -5.66 16.59 25.77
C ASN A 90 -7.01 16.41 25.09
N GLN A 91 -7.14 16.89 23.85
CA GLN A 91 -8.32 16.70 23.05
C GLN A 91 -8.58 15.21 22.77
N VAL A 92 -7.54 14.43 22.45
CA VAL A 92 -7.66 12.98 22.29
C VAL A 92 -8.15 12.32 23.56
N ILE A 93 -7.53 12.58 24.70
CA ILE A 93 -7.89 11.98 26.00
C ILE A 93 -9.35 12.29 26.33
N THR A 94 -9.77 13.55 26.26
CA THR A 94 -11.14 13.99 26.54
C THR A 94 -12.15 13.32 25.59
N THR A 95 -11.83 13.28 24.30
CA THR A 95 -12.71 12.71 23.28
C THR A 95 -12.87 11.20 23.45
N VAL A 96 -11.79 10.50 23.75
CA VAL A 96 -11.80 9.06 23.97
C VAL A 96 -12.70 8.69 25.16
N GLN A 97 -12.55 9.42 26.27
CA GLN A 97 -13.37 9.22 27.48
C GLN A 97 -14.83 9.56 27.25
N ALA A 98 -15.12 10.69 26.60
CA ALA A 98 -16.48 11.14 26.35
C ALA A 98 -17.27 10.23 25.39
N ASN A 99 -16.60 9.63 24.42
CA ASN A 99 -17.22 8.81 23.39
C ASN A 99 -17.09 7.29 23.66
N GLY A 100 -16.34 6.87 24.68
CA GLY A 100 -16.14 5.45 25.01
C GLY A 100 -15.42 4.67 23.91
N PHE A 101 -14.38 5.26 23.31
CA PHE A 101 -13.47 4.53 22.41
C PHE A 101 -12.59 3.58 23.24
N ASP A 102 -12.42 2.34 22.77
CA ASP A 102 -11.57 1.33 23.40
C ASP A 102 -10.17 1.27 22.77
N GLY A 103 -10.02 1.81 21.56
CA GLY A 103 -8.74 1.89 20.85
C GLY A 103 -8.56 3.15 20.02
N ILE A 104 -7.29 3.47 19.75
CA ILE A 104 -6.87 4.55 18.86
C ILE A 104 -5.91 3.94 17.83
N LEU A 105 -6.14 4.24 16.56
CA LEU A 105 -5.21 3.95 15.48
C LEU A 105 -4.60 5.25 14.98
N VAL A 106 -3.29 5.37 15.05
CA VAL A 106 -2.53 6.55 14.60
C VAL A 106 -1.72 6.19 13.36
N VAL A 107 -1.81 7.03 12.34
CA VAL A 107 -1.00 6.91 11.12
C VAL A 107 -0.10 8.13 10.98
N LEU A 108 1.20 7.90 11.05
CA LEU A 108 2.23 8.92 10.89
C LEU A 108 3.03 8.68 9.61
N ARG A 109 3.19 9.70 8.78
CA ARG A 109 4.11 9.64 7.64
C ARG A 109 5.53 9.90 8.10
N LEU A 110 6.42 8.98 7.79
CA LEU A 110 7.85 9.15 7.99
C LEU A 110 8.51 9.80 6.75
N PRO A 111 9.74 10.29 6.87
CA PRO A 111 10.53 10.72 5.72
C PRO A 111 10.61 9.62 4.66
N LYS A 112 10.60 10.01 3.40
CA LYS A 112 10.79 9.08 2.29
C LYS A 112 12.24 8.60 2.27
N GLU A 113 12.44 7.34 1.92
CA GLU A 113 13.75 6.82 1.56
C GLU A 113 13.90 6.88 0.04
N THR A 114 15.09 7.27 -0.42
CA THR A 114 15.44 7.22 -1.85
C THR A 114 16.63 6.30 -1.99
N ASN A 115 16.44 5.19 -2.70
CA ASN A 115 17.48 4.25 -3.05
C ASN A 115 17.96 4.58 -4.47
N THR A 116 19.25 4.85 -4.63
CA THR A 116 19.85 5.05 -5.94
C THR A 116 20.68 3.84 -6.32
N HIS A 117 20.47 3.35 -7.54
CA HIS A 117 21.23 2.24 -8.10
C HIS A 117 21.85 2.68 -9.43
N TYR A 118 23.16 2.47 -9.58
CA TYR A 118 23.83 2.73 -10.85
C TYR A 118 23.70 1.48 -11.74
N VAL A 119 23.07 1.63 -12.88
CA VAL A 119 23.02 0.62 -13.93
C VAL A 119 24.20 0.85 -14.87
N GLN A 120 25.11 -0.11 -14.92
CA GLN A 120 26.29 -0.02 -15.75
C GLN A 120 25.91 -0.01 -17.23
N GLY A 121 26.55 0.89 -18.00
CA GLY A 121 26.40 0.90 -19.44
C GLY A 121 26.98 -0.37 -20.09
N TYR A 122 26.45 -0.74 -21.22
CA TYR A 122 26.90 -1.90 -22.01
C TYR A 122 26.89 -1.56 -23.48
N THR A 123 27.68 -2.29 -24.24
CA THR A 123 27.78 -2.15 -25.69
C THR A 123 27.12 -3.36 -26.35
N THR A 124 26.27 -3.14 -27.34
CA THR A 124 25.72 -4.18 -28.19
C THR A 124 26.24 -4.05 -29.61
N VAL A 125 26.45 -5.18 -30.26
CA VAL A 125 26.77 -5.23 -31.69
C VAL A 125 25.52 -5.65 -32.43
N GLU A 126 24.99 -4.77 -33.30
CA GLU A 126 23.87 -5.13 -34.16
C GLU A 126 24.35 -5.66 -35.51
N GLU A 127 23.88 -6.86 -35.88
CA GLU A 127 24.02 -7.37 -37.23
C GLU A 127 22.90 -6.83 -38.12
N ASN A 128 23.25 -5.91 -39.03
CA ASN A 128 22.26 -5.44 -39.99
C ASN A 128 22.31 -6.33 -41.24
N VAL A 129 21.39 -7.29 -41.34
CA VAL A 129 21.29 -8.29 -42.42
C VAL A 129 20.61 -7.77 -43.70
N ASN A 130 20.20 -6.50 -43.78
CA ASN A 130 19.41 -5.96 -44.89
C ASN A 130 20.24 -5.26 -46.00
N SER A 131 21.54 -5.39 -46.02
CA SER A 131 22.35 -4.77 -47.10
C SER A 131 22.51 -5.70 -48.31
N LEU A 132 22.20 -5.16 -49.50
CA LEU A 132 22.21 -5.88 -50.76
C LEU A 132 23.61 -6.15 -51.33
N SER A 133 24.69 -5.53 -50.84
CA SER A 133 26.04 -5.73 -51.31
C SER A 133 26.99 -6.20 -50.23
N TYR A 134 27.95 -7.06 -50.61
CA TYR A 134 28.98 -7.59 -49.70
C TYR A 134 29.79 -6.46 -49.01
N TRP A 135 30.17 -5.44 -49.75
CA TRP A 135 30.97 -4.34 -49.20
C TRP A 135 30.19 -3.42 -48.26
N GLN A 136 28.92 -3.22 -48.51
CA GLN A 136 28.02 -2.50 -47.59
C GLN A 136 27.81 -3.31 -46.32
N ARG A 137 27.72 -4.63 -46.42
CA ARG A 137 27.54 -5.57 -45.31
C ARG A 137 28.80 -5.59 -44.43
N TYR A 138 30.00 -5.53 -45.01
CA TYR A 138 31.26 -5.54 -44.27
C TYR A 138 31.44 -4.34 -43.36
N GLY A 139 30.95 -3.15 -43.72
CA GLY A 139 30.97 -1.94 -42.91
C GLY A 139 29.90 -1.94 -41.79
N THR A 140 28.89 -2.81 -41.86
CA THR A 140 27.80 -2.87 -40.89
C THR A 140 27.95 -3.96 -39.83
N TYR A 141 28.87 -4.93 -40.02
CA TYR A 141 29.10 -6.02 -39.08
C TYR A 141 29.66 -5.57 -37.72
N TYR A 142 30.08 -4.34 -37.60
CA TYR A 142 30.74 -3.81 -36.38
C TYR A 142 30.13 -2.49 -35.90
N ARG A 143 28.85 -2.29 -36.11
CA ARG A 143 28.21 -1.14 -35.50
C ARG A 143 28.02 -1.40 -34.03
N GLU A 144 28.90 -0.88 -33.25
CA GLU A 144 28.76 -0.83 -31.79
C GLU A 144 27.72 0.23 -31.40
N ILE A 145 26.72 -0.19 -30.64
CA ILE A 145 25.76 0.72 -30.04
C ILE A 145 26.09 0.80 -28.56
N GLU A 146 26.57 1.94 -28.13
CA GLU A 146 26.82 2.21 -26.74
C GLU A 146 25.51 2.55 -26.03
N HIS A 147 25.19 1.80 -25.00
CA HIS A 147 24.15 2.10 -24.05
C HIS A 147 24.80 2.72 -22.81
N PRO A 148 24.76 4.05 -22.64
CA PRO A 148 25.41 4.69 -21.50
C PRO A 148 24.77 4.21 -20.19
N GLY A 149 25.60 4.08 -19.16
CA GLY A 149 25.13 3.80 -17.82
C GLY A 149 24.25 4.95 -17.31
N TYR A 150 23.29 4.63 -16.48
CA TYR A 150 22.39 5.62 -15.87
C TYR A 150 22.17 5.32 -14.38
N VAL A 151 21.74 6.34 -13.66
CA VAL A 151 21.34 6.20 -12.25
C VAL A 151 19.84 6.00 -12.23
N ASP A 152 19.43 4.84 -11.75
CA ASP A 152 18.04 4.57 -11.39
C ASP A 152 17.79 4.95 -9.93
N SER A 153 16.66 5.59 -9.66
CA SER A 153 16.28 6.03 -8.32
C SER A 153 14.89 5.61 -7.96
N GLN A 154 14.77 4.80 -6.92
CA GLN A 154 13.49 4.35 -6.38
C GLN A 154 13.16 5.12 -5.11
N THR A 155 11.97 5.71 -5.06
CA THR A 155 11.46 6.38 -3.87
C THR A 155 10.52 5.46 -3.10
N VAL A 156 10.82 5.23 -1.82
CA VAL A 156 9.99 4.43 -0.92
C VAL A 156 9.25 5.34 0.05
N ALA A 157 7.92 5.31 0.01
CA ALA A 157 7.09 5.98 1.00
C ALA A 157 6.92 5.10 2.24
N ILE A 158 7.13 5.69 3.42
CA ILE A 158 7.07 4.98 4.69
C ILE A 158 6.02 5.64 5.58
N CYS A 159 5.18 4.81 6.21
CA CYS A 159 4.26 5.24 7.26
C CYS A 159 4.46 4.36 8.49
N ALA A 160 4.46 4.96 9.68
CA ALA A 160 4.31 4.24 10.93
C ALA A 160 2.83 4.18 11.28
N ILE A 161 2.38 3.03 11.76
CA ILE A 161 1.00 2.79 12.17
C ILE A 161 1.04 2.17 13.56
N ASP A 162 0.39 2.82 14.51
CA ASP A 162 0.37 2.43 15.90
C ASP A 162 -1.07 2.23 16.37
N VAL A 163 -1.29 1.17 17.16
CA VAL A 163 -2.57 0.92 17.83
C VAL A 163 -2.37 0.92 19.33
N THR A 164 -3.18 1.73 20.00
CA THR A 164 -3.10 1.96 21.44
C THR A 164 -4.48 1.69 22.06
N THR A 165 -4.54 1.03 23.21
CA THR A 165 -5.77 0.97 24.02
C THR A 165 -6.00 2.30 24.72
N THR A 166 -7.24 2.55 25.12
CA THR A 166 -7.62 3.77 25.82
C THR A 166 -7.69 3.58 27.35
N GLY A 167 -7.77 2.33 27.80
CA GLY A 167 -7.77 1.97 29.20
C GLY A 167 -6.39 2.17 29.88
N ASN A 168 -6.40 2.40 31.21
CA ASN A 168 -5.19 2.48 32.04
C ASN A 168 -4.14 3.48 31.56
N GLY A 169 -4.57 4.63 31.07
CA GLY A 169 -3.66 5.71 30.62
C GLY A 169 -3.13 5.58 29.20
N GLY A 170 -3.63 4.61 28.44
CA GLY A 170 -3.22 4.36 27.06
C GLY A 170 -1.96 3.49 26.98
N ARG A 171 -2.09 2.34 26.33
CA ARG A 171 -0.97 1.40 26.13
C ARG A 171 -0.88 1.03 24.66
N MET A 172 0.29 1.19 24.07
CA MET A 172 0.55 0.67 22.74
C MET A 172 0.49 -0.85 22.78
N ILE A 173 -0.30 -1.44 21.89
CA ILE A 173 -0.51 -2.89 21.80
C ILE A 173 -0.03 -3.46 20.46
N TRP A 174 0.11 -2.61 19.45
CA TRP A 174 0.59 -3.00 18.14
C TRP A 174 1.23 -1.83 17.41
N SER A 175 2.28 -2.11 16.66
CA SER A 175 2.96 -1.14 15.81
C SER A 175 3.52 -1.83 14.57
N ALA A 176 3.54 -1.14 13.44
CA ALA A 176 4.24 -1.56 12.24
C ALA A 176 4.61 -0.36 11.37
N LYS A 177 5.51 -0.60 10.41
CA LYS A 177 5.77 0.34 9.32
C LYS A 177 5.27 -0.24 8.00
N SER A 178 4.64 0.58 7.18
CA SER A 178 4.37 0.25 5.78
C SER A 178 5.46 0.82 4.88
N ARG A 179 5.90 0.04 3.90
CA ARG A 179 6.82 0.45 2.84
C ARG A 179 6.12 0.31 1.50
N THR A 180 6.07 1.38 0.73
CA THR A 180 5.46 1.42 -0.60
C THR A 180 6.47 1.98 -1.59
N PRO A 181 7.09 1.13 -2.43
CA PRO A 181 7.98 1.59 -3.49
C PRO A 181 7.17 2.34 -4.55
N ASP A 182 7.70 3.45 -5.04
CA ASP A 182 7.15 4.26 -6.14
C ASP A 182 5.62 4.34 -6.13
N PRO A 183 5.02 4.89 -5.06
CA PRO A 183 3.57 4.91 -4.92
C PRO A 183 2.94 5.69 -6.08
N GLY A 184 2.15 5.01 -6.90
CA GLY A 184 1.40 5.59 -8.00
C GLY A 184 0.33 6.57 -7.52
N SER A 185 -0.95 6.21 -7.62
CA SER A 185 -2.00 7.06 -7.06
C SER A 185 -2.01 6.98 -5.52
N LEU A 186 -2.02 8.15 -4.85
CA LEU A 186 -2.07 8.21 -3.39
C LEU A 186 -3.28 7.47 -2.79
N PRO A 187 -4.52 7.61 -3.31
CA PRO A 187 -5.68 6.94 -2.74
C PRO A 187 -5.62 5.41 -2.81
N ASP A 188 -5.05 4.84 -3.86
CA ASP A 188 -4.95 3.38 -4.00
C ASP A 188 -3.89 2.80 -3.06
N ALA A 189 -2.74 3.47 -2.95
CA ALA A 189 -1.70 3.09 -2.00
C ALA A 189 -2.23 3.12 -0.56
N GLN A 190 -3.03 4.12 -0.20
CA GLN A 190 -3.60 4.27 1.14
C GLN A 190 -4.62 3.18 1.46
N ARG A 191 -5.53 2.84 0.52
CA ARG A 191 -6.45 1.71 0.67
C ARG A 191 -5.71 0.38 0.80
N GLY A 192 -4.68 0.17 0.00
CA GLY A 192 -3.84 -1.02 0.09
C GLY A 192 -3.17 -1.16 1.45
N ILE A 193 -2.59 -0.09 1.98
CA ILE A 193 -1.97 -0.08 3.32
C ILE A 193 -3.02 -0.33 4.40
N ALA A 194 -4.17 0.33 4.34
CA ALA A 194 -5.24 0.13 5.33
C ALA A 194 -5.72 -1.33 5.33
N GLY A 195 -5.96 -1.92 4.16
CA GLY A 195 -6.34 -3.33 4.03
C GLY A 195 -5.31 -4.29 4.63
N LEU A 196 -4.02 -4.08 4.36
CA LEU A 196 -2.93 -4.90 4.93
C LEU A 196 -2.90 -4.80 6.46
N VAL A 197 -2.94 -3.58 7.01
CA VAL A 197 -2.89 -3.35 8.46
C VAL A 197 -4.10 -3.96 9.16
N ILE A 198 -5.31 -3.69 8.67
CA ILE A 198 -6.53 -4.15 9.32
C ILE A 198 -6.65 -5.68 9.23
N SER A 199 -6.25 -6.29 8.12
CA SER A 199 -6.16 -7.75 8.01
C SER A 199 -5.17 -8.35 9.02
N GLU A 200 -4.01 -7.73 9.23
CA GLU A 200 -3.02 -8.16 10.22
C GLU A 200 -3.57 -8.05 11.66
N LEU A 201 -4.23 -6.92 12.00
CA LEU A 201 -4.86 -6.72 13.31
C LEU A 201 -5.95 -7.76 13.57
N ALA A 202 -6.75 -8.12 12.57
CA ALA A 202 -7.78 -9.15 12.67
C ALA A 202 -7.17 -10.55 12.86
N GLN A 203 -6.10 -10.90 12.12
CA GLN A 203 -5.38 -12.16 12.27
C GLN A 203 -4.79 -12.34 13.68
N GLN A 204 -4.31 -11.24 14.28
CA GLN A 204 -3.78 -11.24 15.65
C GLN A 204 -4.85 -11.08 16.73
N SER A 205 -6.13 -11.08 16.37
CA SER A 205 -7.26 -10.92 17.29
C SER A 205 -7.22 -9.61 18.10
N ILE A 206 -6.56 -8.58 17.57
CA ILE A 206 -6.52 -7.24 18.17
C ILE A 206 -7.86 -6.52 17.93
N ILE A 207 -8.46 -6.78 16.78
CA ILE A 207 -9.81 -6.34 16.43
C ILE A 207 -10.70 -7.56 16.13
N SER A 208 -12.03 -7.37 16.12
CA SER A 208 -12.95 -8.44 15.74
C SER A 208 -12.72 -8.85 14.28
N SER A 209 -12.73 -10.15 14.00
CA SER A 209 -12.80 -10.68 12.64
C SER A 209 -14.24 -11.06 12.34
N GLN A 210 -14.99 -10.27 11.61
CA GLN A 210 -16.22 -10.78 11.01
C GLN A 210 -15.84 -11.71 9.86
N LYS A 211 -16.30 -12.95 9.93
CA LYS A 211 -16.30 -13.92 8.82
C LYS A 211 -17.35 -13.54 7.80
#